data_ade297292e2ade260f511d658a60b770
#
_entry.id   ade297292e2ade260f511d658a60b770
#
_cell.length_a   1.000
_cell.length_b   1.000
_cell.length_c   1.000
_cell.angle_alpha   90.00
_cell.angle_beta   90.00
_cell.angle_gamma   90.00
#
_symmetry.space_group_name_H-M   'P 1'
#
loop_
_entity.id
_entity.type
_entity.pdbx_description
1 polymer ?
#
loop_
_entity_poly.entity_id
_entity_poly.type
_entity_poly.pdbx_seq_one_letter_code
_entity_poly.pdbx_strand_id
1 'polypeptide(L)'
;MRFSPTLCLLLSACLFAAQPNVVLIMSDDMGWADLGCYGSKVNPTPNIDRLSSEGLRFTSFYATQAVCTASRTALMTGCYPNRLGLGGIALGPGSKIGLSNDEQTLGTLLRHAGYHTGVIGKWHLGDAPKFLPPAHGFDDSMILPYSNDMWPLGYVMGDETRRKMYPELPRYVNGHQIGYVKDWIDMDALTSAQGLRAMKFIHDSAGKDKPFFLYLATSMPHVPLGASSDFKGKHATPFADTMADIDRAVGAVLKALRDKDVEKDTVVIFTSDNGPWLNFGRHAGSAGPFREGKGTTFEGGVRVPCIIKWPGVVKPGRTTDALAANIDFVPTLLEACGGTKPKNAIDGRSFLPLLKGDKDSGREAFTYFYGDKLEAVRQGRWKLHLPHAYRSYVDMIPAKQDGLPATTHQRQIGLSLFDLDADQGETNDVAAAHPEVVKELQELAASERKKLDAGKRPVGRL
;
A
#
# COMPACT_ATOMS: atom_id res chain seq x y z
N MET A 1 -43.99 53.59 -29.91
CA MET A 1 -42.66 52.96 -29.70
C MET A 1 -42.80 51.96 -28.58
N ARG A 2 -42.77 50.65 -28.89
CA ARG A 2 -42.83 49.59 -27.88
C ARG A 2 -41.42 49.05 -27.71
N PHE A 3 -40.81 49.23 -26.54
CA PHE A 3 -39.53 48.59 -26.18
C PHE A 3 -39.80 47.17 -25.71
N SER A 4 -39.20 46.19 -26.36
CA SER A 4 -39.21 44.78 -25.97
C SER A 4 -37.96 44.56 -25.10
N PRO A 5 -38.08 44.04 -23.85
CA PRO A 5 -36.88 43.70 -23.07
C PRO A 5 -36.32 42.34 -23.53
N THR A 6 -35.12 42.36 -24.07
CA THR A 6 -34.32 41.15 -24.34
C THR A 6 -33.82 40.58 -23.04
N LEU A 7 -34.38 39.44 -22.62
CA LEU A 7 -34.00 38.69 -21.43
C LEU A 7 -32.67 37.93 -21.76
N CYS A 8 -31.52 38.42 -21.31
CA CYS A 8 -30.25 37.71 -21.32
C CYS A 8 -30.26 36.62 -20.24
N LEU A 9 -30.50 35.38 -20.63
CA LEU A 9 -30.26 34.20 -19.79
C LEU A 9 -28.73 34.03 -19.64
N LEU A 10 -28.17 34.44 -18.53
CA LEU A 10 -26.84 34.05 -18.10
C LEU A 10 -26.89 32.59 -17.66
N LEU A 11 -26.52 31.67 -18.57
CA LEU A 11 -26.17 30.31 -18.20
C LEU A 11 -24.89 30.36 -17.33
N SER A 12 -25.07 30.29 -16.01
CA SER A 12 -23.99 29.98 -15.09
C SER A 12 -23.57 28.53 -15.35
N ALA A 13 -22.59 28.34 -16.24
CA ALA A 13 -21.88 27.08 -16.33
C ALA A 13 -21.19 26.87 -14.99
N CYS A 14 -21.76 26.03 -14.14
CA CYS A 14 -20.99 25.44 -13.03
C CYS A 14 -19.80 24.72 -13.68
N LEU A 15 -18.63 25.33 -13.65
CA LEU A 15 -17.36 24.67 -13.91
C LEU A 15 -17.21 23.60 -12.81
N PHE A 16 -17.76 22.40 -13.05
CA PHE A 16 -17.33 21.24 -12.31
C PHE A 16 -15.83 21.13 -12.59
N ALA A 17 -15.00 21.28 -11.55
CA ALA A 17 -13.59 20.98 -11.66
C ALA A 17 -13.47 19.59 -12.30
N ALA A 18 -12.70 19.49 -13.39
CA ALA A 18 -12.54 18.21 -14.08
C ALA A 18 -12.06 17.15 -13.09
N GLN A 19 -12.68 15.97 -13.13
CA GLN A 19 -12.28 14.85 -12.27
C GLN A 19 -10.81 14.49 -12.56
N PRO A 20 -9.94 14.45 -11.54
CA PRO A 20 -8.52 14.15 -11.76
C PRO A 20 -8.32 12.69 -12.16
N ASN A 21 -7.32 12.41 -12.98
CA ASN A 21 -6.78 11.07 -13.09
C ASN A 21 -6.13 10.65 -11.78
N VAL A 22 -6.04 9.35 -11.51
CA VAL A 22 -5.41 8.81 -10.31
C VAL A 22 -4.41 7.72 -10.68
N VAL A 23 -3.18 7.87 -10.22
CA VAL A 23 -2.14 6.83 -10.28
C VAL A 23 -1.72 6.52 -8.86
N LEU A 24 -2.03 5.29 -8.39
CA LEU A 24 -1.63 4.79 -7.09
C LEU A 24 -0.56 3.72 -7.29
N ILE A 25 0.66 4.01 -6.84
CA ILE A 25 1.81 3.11 -6.92
C ILE A 25 2.06 2.54 -5.53
N MET A 26 2.06 1.22 -5.40
CA MET A 26 2.33 0.53 -4.15
C MET A 26 3.47 -0.47 -4.35
N SER A 27 4.55 -0.32 -3.58
CA SER A 27 5.61 -1.32 -3.50
C SER A 27 5.29 -2.39 -2.46
N ASP A 28 5.94 -3.55 -2.59
CA ASP A 28 5.76 -4.72 -1.73
C ASP A 28 6.93 -4.87 -0.76
N ASP A 29 6.69 -4.87 0.54
CA ASP A 29 7.72 -4.97 1.60
C ASP A 29 8.75 -3.82 1.64
N MET A 30 8.43 -2.65 1.14
CA MET A 30 9.34 -1.49 1.19
C MET A 30 9.27 -0.83 2.57
N GLY A 31 10.42 -0.71 3.22
CA GLY A 31 10.54 -0.05 4.51
C GLY A 31 10.45 1.47 4.42
N TRP A 32 10.16 2.09 5.56
CA TRP A 32 10.05 3.55 5.66
C TRP A 32 11.34 4.27 5.25
N ALA A 33 12.51 3.72 5.60
CA ALA A 33 13.81 4.33 5.32
C ALA A 33 14.45 3.88 4.00
N ASP A 34 13.71 3.24 3.10
CA ASP A 34 14.27 2.72 1.85
C ASP A 34 14.37 3.75 0.72
N LEU A 35 13.78 4.92 0.88
CA LEU A 35 13.80 6.01 -0.12
C LEU A 35 14.79 7.11 0.28
N GLY A 36 15.44 7.76 -0.70
CA GLY A 36 16.34 8.88 -0.46
C GLY A 36 15.67 10.02 0.30
N CYS A 37 14.45 10.41 -0.07
CA CYS A 37 13.66 11.42 0.63
C CYS A 37 13.21 11.03 2.05
N TYR A 38 13.36 9.77 2.44
CA TYR A 38 13.19 9.28 3.81
C TYR A 38 14.52 8.92 4.50
N GLY A 39 15.65 9.23 3.89
CA GLY A 39 16.97 9.16 4.51
C GLY A 39 17.88 8.04 4.04
N SER A 40 17.45 7.17 3.11
CA SER A 40 18.32 6.16 2.51
C SER A 40 19.55 6.81 1.86
N LYS A 41 20.72 6.23 2.14
CA LYS A 41 21.99 6.61 1.50
C LYS A 41 22.49 5.53 0.54
N VAL A 42 21.78 4.41 0.45
CA VAL A 42 22.20 3.22 -0.30
C VAL A 42 21.34 3.01 -1.53
N ASN A 43 20.03 3.26 -1.42
CA ASN A 43 19.09 3.00 -2.50
C ASN A 43 18.95 4.23 -3.42
N PRO A 44 19.20 4.11 -4.73
CA PRO A 44 19.01 5.22 -5.67
C PRO A 44 17.53 5.35 -6.05
N THR A 45 16.89 6.44 -5.59
CA THR A 45 15.45 6.69 -5.83
C THR A 45 15.16 8.10 -6.36
N PRO A 46 15.92 8.63 -7.36
CA PRO A 46 15.83 10.02 -7.77
C PRO A 46 14.46 10.44 -8.34
N ASN A 47 13.72 9.55 -8.99
CA ASN A 47 12.37 9.85 -9.50
C ASN A 47 11.34 9.93 -8.39
N ILE A 48 11.41 9.02 -7.40
CA ILE A 48 10.54 9.04 -6.22
C ILE A 48 10.89 10.24 -5.33
N ASP A 49 12.18 10.57 -5.18
CA ASP A 49 12.62 11.72 -4.41
C ASP A 49 12.14 13.04 -5.05
N ARG A 50 12.17 13.13 -6.40
CA ARG A 50 11.56 14.23 -7.12
C ARG A 50 10.04 14.30 -6.90
N LEU A 51 9.32 13.16 -6.97
CA LEU A 51 7.90 13.11 -6.67
C LEU A 51 7.62 13.67 -5.27
N SER A 52 8.48 13.35 -4.29
CA SER A 52 8.40 13.90 -2.93
C SER A 52 8.63 15.42 -2.89
N SER A 53 9.61 15.93 -3.61
CA SER A 53 9.89 17.36 -3.67
C SER A 53 8.79 18.16 -4.38
N GLU A 54 8.05 17.53 -5.27
CA GLU A 54 6.93 18.12 -6.02
C GLU A 54 5.56 17.89 -5.33
N GLY A 55 5.51 17.22 -4.17
CA GLY A 55 4.29 16.82 -3.47
C GLY A 55 4.31 17.02 -1.97
N LEU A 56 3.48 16.22 -1.29
CA LEU A 56 3.37 16.09 0.17
C LEU A 56 3.95 14.74 0.58
N ARG A 57 4.91 14.76 1.51
CA ARG A 57 5.48 13.59 2.15
C ARG A 57 4.88 13.40 3.54
N PHE A 58 4.35 12.22 3.82
CA PHE A 58 3.88 11.82 5.14
C PHE A 58 5.00 11.17 5.94
N THR A 59 5.16 11.56 7.19
CA THR A 59 6.08 10.89 8.13
C THR A 59 5.36 9.90 9.05
N SER A 60 4.01 10.00 9.16
CA SER A 60 3.15 9.13 10.00
C SER A 60 2.03 8.49 9.17
N PHE A 61 2.38 7.73 8.11
CA PHE A 61 1.42 6.98 7.30
C PHE A 61 1.51 5.49 7.59
N TYR A 62 0.35 4.82 7.71
CA TYR A 62 0.27 3.46 8.21
C TYR A 62 -0.40 2.50 7.22
N ALA A 63 0.23 1.33 7.08
CA ALA A 63 -0.43 0.13 6.58
C ALA A 63 -1.29 -0.46 7.70
N THR A 64 -2.52 -0.87 7.39
CA THR A 64 -3.49 -1.32 8.41
C THR A 64 -3.09 -2.64 9.07
N GLN A 65 -2.33 -3.47 8.38
CA GLN A 65 -1.65 -4.64 8.94
C GLN A 65 -0.31 -4.87 8.23
N ALA A 66 0.62 -5.48 8.95
CA ALA A 66 1.96 -5.78 8.46
C ALA A 66 2.03 -7.06 7.60
N VAL A 67 1.00 -7.32 6.77
CA VAL A 67 0.89 -8.50 5.89
C VAL A 67 0.18 -8.10 4.59
N CYS A 68 0.76 -8.51 3.45
CA CYS A 68 0.38 -8.07 2.11
C CYS A 68 -1.12 -8.17 1.80
N THR A 69 -1.74 -9.39 1.88
CA THR A 69 -3.19 -9.56 1.58
C THR A 69 -4.05 -8.67 2.46
N ALA A 70 -3.77 -8.63 3.76
CA ALA A 70 -4.53 -7.84 4.71
C ALA A 70 -4.43 -6.33 4.40
N SER A 71 -3.22 -5.82 4.19
CA SER A 71 -3.01 -4.42 3.83
C SER A 71 -3.64 -4.05 2.48
N ARG A 72 -3.53 -4.93 1.46
CA ARG A 72 -4.14 -4.71 0.14
C ARG A 72 -5.68 -4.76 0.19
N THR A 73 -6.25 -5.63 1.04
CA THR A 73 -7.69 -5.62 1.35
C THR A 73 -8.12 -4.26 1.90
N ALA A 74 -7.37 -3.73 2.86
CA ALA A 74 -7.65 -2.44 3.47
C ALA A 74 -7.60 -1.29 2.46
N LEU A 75 -6.55 -1.24 1.64
CA LEU A 75 -6.39 -0.25 0.57
C LEU A 75 -7.58 -0.26 -0.40
N MET A 76 -8.00 -1.47 -0.83
CA MET A 76 -9.06 -1.60 -1.84
C MET A 76 -10.45 -1.30 -1.30
N THR A 77 -10.71 -1.53 -0.01
CA THR A 77 -12.07 -1.48 0.56
C THR A 77 -12.30 -0.31 1.52
N GLY A 78 -11.25 0.33 2.01
CA GLY A 78 -11.34 1.34 3.09
C GLY A 78 -11.71 0.76 4.44
N CYS A 79 -11.57 -0.56 4.63
CA CYS A 79 -11.92 -1.27 5.86
C CYS A 79 -10.70 -1.93 6.52
N TYR A 80 -10.71 -2.02 7.85
CA TYR A 80 -9.80 -2.96 8.51
C TYR A 80 -10.06 -4.38 7.97
N PRO A 81 -9.01 -5.13 7.57
CA PRO A 81 -9.17 -6.45 6.94
C PRO A 81 -9.85 -7.47 7.87
N ASN A 82 -9.75 -7.28 9.17
CA ASN A 82 -10.44 -8.04 10.20
C ASN A 82 -11.99 -7.99 10.07
N ARG A 83 -12.51 -6.84 9.61
CA ARG A 83 -13.93 -6.66 9.31
C ARG A 83 -14.41 -7.60 8.22
N LEU A 84 -13.52 -7.98 7.28
CA LEU A 84 -13.79 -8.75 6.07
C LEU A 84 -13.29 -10.20 6.15
N GLY A 85 -12.83 -10.64 7.32
CA GLY A 85 -12.29 -12.00 7.52
C GLY A 85 -10.96 -12.27 6.81
N LEU A 86 -10.20 -11.20 6.46
CA LEU A 86 -8.90 -11.28 5.77
C LEU A 86 -7.74 -10.74 6.63
N GLY A 87 -7.93 -10.60 7.94
CA GLY A 87 -6.89 -10.16 8.86
C GLY A 87 -5.75 -11.17 9.00
N GLY A 88 -4.48 -10.71 8.89
CA GLY A 88 -3.27 -11.51 9.12
C GLY A 88 -3.00 -12.61 8.11
N ILE A 89 -3.75 -12.67 7.02
CA ILE A 89 -3.67 -13.72 6.01
C ILE A 89 -2.78 -13.25 4.85
N ALA A 90 -1.94 -14.16 4.34
CA ALA A 90 -1.33 -14.10 3.02
C ALA A 90 -1.94 -15.24 2.19
N LEU A 91 -2.82 -14.91 1.24
CA LEU A 91 -3.52 -15.89 0.42
C LEU A 91 -2.55 -16.59 -0.53
N GLY A 92 -2.45 -17.92 -0.42
CA GLY A 92 -1.63 -18.75 -1.30
C GLY A 92 -2.38 -19.25 -2.53
N PRO A 93 -1.66 -19.95 -3.43
CA PRO A 93 -2.25 -20.54 -4.62
C PRO A 93 -3.36 -21.57 -4.26
N GLY A 94 -4.45 -21.52 -5.03
CA GLY A 94 -5.61 -22.41 -4.83
C GLY A 94 -6.42 -22.10 -3.58
N SER A 95 -6.30 -20.90 -3.02
CA SER A 95 -7.07 -20.49 -1.85
C SER A 95 -8.58 -20.59 -2.08
N LYS A 96 -9.29 -21.20 -1.11
CA LYS A 96 -10.76 -21.31 -1.13
C LYS A 96 -11.47 -20.03 -0.68
N ILE A 97 -10.70 -19.02 -0.24
CA ILE A 97 -11.21 -17.72 0.18
C ILE A 97 -10.50 -16.60 -0.58
N GLY A 98 -11.14 -15.45 -0.64
CA GLY A 98 -10.61 -14.22 -1.25
C GLY A 98 -11.48 -13.03 -0.90
N LEU A 99 -11.23 -11.89 -1.52
CA LEU A 99 -12.05 -10.71 -1.34
C LEU A 99 -13.49 -10.98 -1.83
N SER A 100 -14.49 -10.73 -0.98
CA SER A 100 -15.89 -10.92 -1.35
C SER A 100 -16.32 -9.95 -2.45
N ASN A 101 -17.12 -10.43 -3.42
CA ASN A 101 -17.73 -9.58 -4.44
C ASN A 101 -18.84 -8.67 -3.89
N ASP A 102 -19.29 -8.90 -2.66
CA ASP A 102 -20.21 -8.00 -1.94
C ASP A 102 -19.51 -6.73 -1.44
N GLU A 103 -18.17 -6.73 -1.44
CA GLU A 103 -17.38 -5.56 -1.08
C GLU A 103 -17.10 -4.68 -2.30
N GLN A 104 -17.39 -3.39 -2.13
CA GLN A 104 -17.06 -2.40 -3.15
C GLN A 104 -15.60 -2.00 -3.00
N THR A 105 -14.79 -2.32 -4.01
CA THR A 105 -13.38 -1.92 -4.07
C THR A 105 -13.23 -0.50 -4.61
N LEU A 106 -12.05 0.08 -4.40
CA LEU A 106 -11.67 1.34 -5.04
C LEU A 106 -11.82 1.27 -6.58
N GLY A 107 -11.50 0.12 -7.20
CA GLY A 107 -11.76 -0.13 -8.62
C GLY A 107 -13.24 -0.05 -8.98
N THR A 108 -14.11 -0.77 -8.25
CA THR A 108 -15.57 -0.74 -8.46
C THR A 108 -16.14 0.67 -8.28
N LEU A 109 -15.72 1.37 -7.22
CA LEU A 109 -16.25 2.69 -6.87
C LEU A 109 -15.85 3.76 -7.90
N LEU A 110 -14.59 3.78 -8.33
CA LEU A 110 -14.11 4.70 -9.35
C LEU A 110 -14.67 4.37 -10.75
N ARG A 111 -14.84 3.08 -11.08
CA ARG A 111 -15.52 2.69 -12.33
C ARG A 111 -16.95 3.19 -12.35
N HIS A 112 -17.69 3.12 -11.23
CA HIS A 112 -19.03 3.70 -11.11
C HIS A 112 -19.02 5.24 -11.20
N ALA A 113 -17.92 5.90 -10.82
CA ALA A 113 -17.73 7.33 -11.01
C ALA A 113 -17.31 7.72 -12.44
N GLY A 114 -17.28 6.76 -13.38
CA GLY A 114 -16.99 6.99 -14.80
C GLY A 114 -15.53 6.80 -15.21
N TYR A 115 -14.66 6.35 -14.30
CA TYR A 115 -13.24 6.12 -14.60
C TYR A 115 -13.00 4.89 -15.46
N HIS A 116 -12.00 4.95 -16.33
CA HIS A 116 -11.37 3.77 -16.92
C HIS A 116 -10.33 3.24 -15.90
N THR A 117 -10.49 1.98 -15.46
CA THR A 117 -9.76 1.44 -14.32
C THR A 117 -8.76 0.37 -14.73
N GLY A 118 -7.53 0.46 -14.21
CA GLY A 118 -6.48 -0.51 -14.48
C GLY A 118 -5.75 -0.97 -13.23
N VAL A 119 -5.33 -2.25 -13.19
CA VAL A 119 -4.45 -2.80 -12.16
C VAL A 119 -3.31 -3.58 -12.79
N ILE A 120 -2.09 -3.30 -12.34
CA ILE A 120 -0.87 -3.91 -12.87
C ILE A 120 0.02 -4.35 -11.71
N GLY A 121 0.49 -5.60 -11.73
CA GLY A 121 1.42 -6.16 -10.75
C GLY A 121 0.77 -7.12 -9.77
N LYS A 122 1.14 -7.09 -8.49
CA LYS A 122 0.68 -8.05 -7.47
C LYS A 122 -0.75 -7.73 -7.02
N TRP A 123 -1.67 -8.68 -7.21
CA TRP A 123 -3.06 -8.57 -6.75
C TRP A 123 -3.25 -9.01 -5.30
N HIS A 124 -3.00 -10.27 -5.01
CA HIS A 124 -2.98 -10.92 -3.70
C HIS A 124 -4.29 -10.87 -2.89
N LEU A 125 -5.45 -10.87 -3.57
CA LEU A 125 -6.78 -10.88 -2.95
C LEU A 125 -7.62 -12.11 -3.32
N GLY A 126 -6.95 -13.17 -3.78
CA GLY A 126 -7.48 -14.45 -4.24
C GLY A 126 -7.18 -14.70 -5.71
N ASP A 127 -7.05 -15.97 -6.09
CA ASP A 127 -6.61 -16.43 -7.41
C ASP A 127 -7.71 -17.15 -8.23
N ALA A 128 -8.86 -17.44 -7.63
CA ALA A 128 -10.00 -17.98 -8.37
C ALA A 128 -10.67 -16.88 -9.24
N PRO A 129 -11.30 -17.23 -10.39
CA PRO A 129 -11.85 -16.24 -11.34
C PRO A 129 -12.74 -15.16 -10.70
N LYS A 130 -13.55 -15.51 -9.71
CA LYS A 130 -14.42 -14.55 -9.02
C LYS A 130 -13.67 -13.60 -8.07
N PHE A 131 -12.42 -13.87 -7.76
CA PHE A 131 -11.56 -13.02 -6.92
C PHE A 131 -10.56 -12.20 -7.74
N LEU A 132 -10.48 -12.39 -9.06
CA LEU A 132 -9.56 -11.66 -9.93
C LEU A 132 -10.06 -10.22 -10.21
N PRO A 133 -9.19 -9.30 -10.61
CA PRO A 133 -9.51 -7.89 -10.79
C PRO A 133 -10.75 -7.55 -11.62
N PRO A 134 -11.10 -8.27 -12.73
CA PRO A 134 -12.31 -7.97 -13.48
C PRO A 134 -13.59 -8.07 -12.65
N ALA A 135 -13.63 -8.99 -11.66
CA ALA A 135 -14.77 -9.12 -10.74
C ALA A 135 -14.81 -8.00 -9.67
N HIS A 136 -13.74 -7.23 -9.55
CA HIS A 136 -13.56 -6.16 -8.57
C HIS A 136 -13.43 -4.76 -9.19
N GLY A 137 -13.99 -4.59 -10.41
CA GLY A 137 -14.16 -3.29 -11.02
C GLY A 137 -12.94 -2.75 -11.79
N PHE A 138 -12.05 -3.62 -12.25
CA PHE A 138 -10.95 -3.23 -13.13
C PHE A 138 -11.23 -3.64 -14.58
N ASP A 139 -11.22 -2.65 -15.48
CA ASP A 139 -11.46 -2.83 -16.91
C ASP A 139 -10.25 -3.43 -17.62
N ASP A 140 -9.05 -3.14 -17.11
CA ASP A 140 -7.78 -3.64 -17.62
C ASP A 140 -6.91 -4.18 -16.48
N SER A 141 -6.27 -5.32 -16.70
CA SER A 141 -5.38 -5.90 -15.69
C SER A 141 -4.24 -6.69 -16.31
N MET A 142 -3.05 -6.61 -15.70
CA MET A 142 -1.93 -7.53 -15.91
C MET A 142 -1.31 -7.85 -14.54
N ILE A 143 -1.56 -9.06 -14.02
CA ILE A 143 -1.25 -9.35 -12.62
C ILE A 143 -0.56 -10.68 -12.37
N LEU A 144 0.14 -10.73 -11.21
CA LEU A 144 0.39 -11.95 -10.45
C LEU A 144 -0.73 -12.10 -9.41
N PRO A 145 -1.41 -13.25 -9.31
CA PRO A 145 -2.58 -13.40 -8.43
C PRO A 145 -2.21 -13.46 -6.94
N TYR A 146 -0.96 -13.83 -6.61
CA TYR A 146 -0.41 -13.93 -5.27
C TYR A 146 1.06 -13.48 -5.26
N SER A 147 1.77 -13.67 -4.14
CA SER A 147 3.14 -13.20 -3.96
C SER A 147 4.15 -13.97 -4.81
N ASN A 148 5.18 -13.29 -5.30
CA ASN A 148 6.23 -13.84 -6.14
C ASN A 148 7.11 -14.87 -5.42
N ASP A 149 7.13 -14.93 -4.10
CA ASP A 149 7.82 -15.97 -3.32
C ASP A 149 7.06 -17.31 -3.29
N MET A 150 5.76 -17.29 -3.62
CA MET A 150 4.94 -18.50 -3.79
C MET A 150 5.19 -19.13 -5.17
N TRP A 151 6.44 -19.44 -5.42
CA TRP A 151 7.01 -19.91 -6.69
C TRP A 151 7.96 -21.07 -6.43
N PRO A 152 7.99 -22.13 -7.28
CA PRO A 152 8.81 -23.32 -7.05
C PRO A 152 10.32 -23.05 -7.06
N LEU A 153 10.76 -21.98 -7.74
CA LEU A 153 12.18 -21.55 -7.79
C LEU A 153 12.50 -20.43 -6.78
N GLY A 154 11.59 -20.12 -5.85
CA GLY A 154 11.72 -19.01 -4.90
C GLY A 154 13.08 -18.95 -4.18
N TYR A 155 13.23 -18.07 -3.22
CA TYR A 155 14.50 -17.78 -2.54
C TYR A 155 15.14 -19.00 -1.85
N VAL A 156 14.41 -20.07 -1.62
CA VAL A 156 14.96 -21.31 -1.06
C VAL A 156 15.47 -22.19 -2.19
N MET A 157 16.54 -21.76 -2.85
CA MET A 157 17.21 -22.56 -3.85
C MET A 157 17.78 -23.83 -3.20
N GLY A 158 17.26 -25.01 -3.59
CA GLY A 158 17.67 -26.29 -3.05
C GLY A 158 16.74 -26.93 -2.02
N ASP A 159 15.73 -26.23 -1.51
CA ASP A 159 14.71 -26.85 -0.68
C ASP A 159 13.64 -27.52 -1.58
N GLU A 160 13.79 -28.82 -1.78
CA GLU A 160 12.82 -29.63 -2.54
C GLU A 160 11.42 -29.57 -1.94
N THR A 161 11.28 -29.36 -0.61
CA THR A 161 10.01 -29.28 0.08
C THR A 161 9.21 -28.06 -0.44
N ARG A 162 9.85 -26.89 -0.58
CA ARG A 162 9.20 -25.70 -1.14
C ARG A 162 8.87 -25.85 -2.62
N ARG A 163 9.75 -26.47 -3.41
CA ARG A 163 9.48 -26.76 -4.81
C ARG A 163 8.25 -27.65 -5.01
N LYS A 164 7.96 -28.52 -4.04
CA LYS A 164 6.75 -29.35 -4.01
C LYS A 164 5.53 -28.59 -3.45
N MET A 165 5.76 -27.52 -2.68
CA MET A 165 4.69 -26.76 -2.00
C MET A 165 4.00 -25.76 -2.92
N TYR A 166 4.74 -25.12 -3.84
CA TYR A 166 4.23 -24.07 -4.71
C TYR A 166 4.16 -24.50 -6.16
N PRO A 167 3.03 -24.23 -6.86
CA PRO A 167 2.92 -24.39 -8.30
C PRO A 167 3.74 -23.33 -9.05
N GLU A 168 3.78 -23.43 -10.37
CA GLU A 168 4.29 -22.36 -11.22
C GLU A 168 3.51 -21.06 -10.94
N LEU A 169 4.22 -19.94 -10.94
CA LEU A 169 3.62 -18.61 -10.67
C LEU A 169 2.95 -18.09 -11.94
N PRO A 170 1.60 -18.06 -12.00
CA PRO A 170 0.88 -17.69 -13.22
C PRO A 170 0.85 -16.18 -13.42
N ARG A 171 0.80 -15.78 -14.69
CA ARG A 171 0.55 -14.40 -15.13
C ARG A 171 -0.82 -14.31 -15.78
N TYR A 172 -1.58 -13.30 -15.40
CA TYR A 172 -2.93 -13.05 -15.92
C TYR A 172 -3.03 -11.71 -16.63
N VAL A 173 -3.80 -11.65 -17.71
CA VAL A 173 -4.25 -10.41 -18.36
C VAL A 173 -5.78 -10.47 -18.48
N ASN A 174 -6.46 -9.48 -17.93
CA ASN A 174 -7.92 -9.35 -17.98
C ASN A 174 -8.66 -10.65 -17.54
N GLY A 175 -8.17 -11.28 -16.48
CA GLY A 175 -8.72 -12.51 -15.92
C GLY A 175 -8.32 -13.80 -16.65
N HIS A 176 -7.59 -13.72 -17.75
CA HIS A 176 -7.11 -14.88 -18.52
C HIS A 176 -5.64 -15.14 -18.21
N GLN A 177 -5.33 -16.40 -17.92
CA GLN A 177 -3.94 -16.82 -17.73
C GLN A 177 -3.21 -16.81 -19.08
N ILE A 178 -2.07 -16.11 -19.14
CA ILE A 178 -1.26 -15.94 -20.37
C ILE A 178 0.08 -16.69 -20.31
N GLY A 179 0.38 -17.34 -19.20
CA GLY A 179 1.64 -18.07 -18.98
C GLY A 179 2.07 -18.01 -17.52
N TYR A 180 3.36 -18.24 -17.31
CA TYR A 180 3.97 -18.32 -15.99
C TYR A 180 5.26 -17.50 -15.92
N VAL A 181 5.72 -17.20 -14.71
CA VAL A 181 7.11 -16.83 -14.43
C VAL A 181 7.91 -18.12 -14.40
N LYS A 182 8.70 -18.38 -15.45
CA LYS A 182 9.33 -19.70 -15.69
C LYS A 182 10.69 -19.82 -15.00
N ASP A 183 11.45 -18.76 -15.00
CA ASP A 183 12.83 -18.73 -14.55
C ASP A 183 13.21 -17.37 -13.96
N TRP A 184 14.46 -17.22 -13.59
CA TRP A 184 14.99 -15.98 -13.03
C TRP A 184 15.04 -14.82 -14.04
N ILE A 185 15.06 -15.08 -15.35
CA ILE A 185 14.99 -14.03 -16.38
C ILE A 185 13.60 -13.39 -16.35
N ASP A 186 12.55 -14.21 -16.27
CA ASP A 186 11.18 -13.72 -16.12
C ASP A 186 10.98 -12.95 -14.80
N MET A 187 11.58 -13.45 -13.68
CA MET A 187 11.52 -12.80 -12.38
C MET A 187 12.22 -11.42 -12.40
N ASP A 188 13.40 -11.35 -12.97
CA ASP A 188 14.17 -10.11 -13.14
C ASP A 188 13.45 -9.07 -14.02
N ALA A 189 12.63 -9.53 -14.96
CA ALA A 189 11.89 -8.66 -15.87
C ALA A 189 10.58 -8.12 -15.28
N LEU A 190 10.09 -8.59 -14.13
CA LEU A 190 8.77 -8.25 -13.60
C LEU A 190 8.56 -6.74 -13.44
N THR A 191 9.48 -6.04 -12.76
CA THR A 191 9.36 -4.60 -12.50
C THR A 191 9.32 -3.80 -13.80
N SER A 192 10.21 -4.11 -14.73
CA SER A 192 10.25 -3.48 -16.05
C SER A 192 8.96 -3.72 -16.85
N ALA A 193 8.47 -4.96 -16.88
CA ALA A 193 7.23 -5.31 -17.57
C ALA A 193 6.01 -4.60 -16.98
N GLN A 194 5.94 -4.50 -15.65
CA GLN A 194 4.90 -3.77 -14.93
C GLN A 194 4.96 -2.27 -15.25
N GLY A 195 6.14 -1.66 -15.25
CA GLY A 195 6.35 -0.26 -15.62
C GLY A 195 5.94 0.04 -17.07
N LEU A 196 6.37 -0.79 -18.02
CA LEU A 196 6.00 -0.66 -19.45
C LEU A 196 4.48 -0.81 -19.65
N ARG A 197 3.84 -1.74 -18.95
CA ARG A 197 2.39 -1.91 -19.02
C ARG A 197 1.64 -0.73 -18.43
N ALA A 198 2.16 -0.13 -17.35
CA ALA A 198 1.61 1.08 -16.75
C ALA A 198 1.69 2.28 -17.70
N MET A 199 2.85 2.48 -18.35
CA MET A 199 2.99 3.49 -19.41
C MET A 199 1.96 3.28 -20.52
N LYS A 200 1.85 2.04 -21.04
CA LYS A 200 0.88 1.74 -22.10
C LYS A 200 -0.55 2.04 -21.65
N PHE A 201 -0.94 1.67 -20.43
CA PHE A 201 -2.27 1.98 -19.89
C PHE A 201 -2.54 3.49 -19.87
N ILE A 202 -1.56 4.29 -19.41
CA ILE A 202 -1.68 5.77 -19.40
C ILE A 202 -1.82 6.30 -20.81
N HIS A 203 -0.99 5.84 -21.75
CA HIS A 203 -1.07 6.27 -23.16
C HIS A 203 -2.41 5.94 -23.82
N ASP A 204 -2.95 4.75 -23.54
CA ASP A 204 -4.23 4.30 -24.10
C ASP A 204 -5.44 5.00 -23.44
N SER A 205 -5.28 5.50 -22.21
CA SER A 205 -6.35 6.11 -21.43
C SER A 205 -6.41 7.63 -21.54
N ALA A 206 -5.27 8.30 -21.65
CA ALA A 206 -5.18 9.77 -21.63
C ALA A 206 -5.83 10.47 -22.82
N GLY A 207 -6.18 9.76 -23.89
CA GLY A 207 -6.90 10.31 -25.06
C GLY A 207 -8.40 10.03 -25.05
N LYS A 208 -8.93 9.42 -23.99
CA LYS A 208 -10.36 9.10 -23.87
C LYS A 208 -11.11 10.23 -23.16
N ASP A 209 -12.39 10.37 -23.43
CA ASP A 209 -13.29 11.34 -22.75
C ASP A 209 -13.64 10.92 -21.31
N LYS A 210 -12.74 10.20 -20.65
CA LYS A 210 -12.91 9.67 -19.28
C LYS A 210 -11.62 9.78 -18.51
N PRO A 211 -11.69 10.16 -17.23
CA PRO A 211 -10.54 10.05 -16.34
C PRO A 211 -10.16 8.58 -16.14
N PHE A 212 -8.92 8.33 -15.72
CA PHE A 212 -8.45 6.98 -15.45
C PHE A 212 -7.98 6.81 -14.00
N PHE A 213 -8.11 5.58 -13.51
CA PHE A 213 -7.50 5.10 -12.27
C PHE A 213 -6.55 3.95 -12.59
N LEU A 214 -5.28 4.12 -12.26
CA LEU A 214 -4.26 3.08 -12.35
C LEU A 214 -3.78 2.69 -10.96
N TYR A 215 -3.93 1.42 -10.60
CA TYR A 215 -3.25 0.82 -9.45
C TYR A 215 -2.04 0.02 -9.96
N LEU A 216 -0.83 0.58 -9.77
CA LEU A 216 0.44 -0.09 -10.05
C LEU A 216 0.98 -0.68 -8.75
N ALA A 217 0.82 -1.99 -8.58
CA ALA A 217 1.26 -2.74 -7.41
C ALA A 217 2.53 -3.54 -7.76
N THR A 218 3.70 -2.92 -7.62
CA THR A 218 4.95 -3.62 -7.95
C THR A 218 5.13 -4.86 -7.09
N SER A 219 5.63 -5.94 -7.67
CA SER A 219 5.90 -7.19 -6.93
C SER A 219 7.19 -7.09 -6.11
N MET A 220 8.02 -6.11 -6.42
CA MET A 220 9.28 -5.81 -5.76
C MET A 220 9.10 -4.61 -4.80
N PRO A 221 9.96 -4.50 -3.77
CA PRO A 221 11.15 -5.29 -3.46
C PRO A 221 10.91 -6.52 -2.56
N HIS A 222 9.74 -7.17 -2.64
CA HIS A 222 9.51 -8.45 -1.95
C HIS A 222 10.46 -9.53 -2.48
N VAL A 223 11.05 -10.31 -1.59
CA VAL A 223 11.88 -11.48 -1.95
C VAL A 223 11.04 -12.58 -2.61
N PRO A 224 11.62 -13.39 -3.55
CA PRO A 224 12.96 -13.27 -4.10
C PRO A 224 13.10 -12.03 -4.96
N LEU A 225 14.22 -11.33 -4.80
CA LEU A 225 14.45 -10.09 -5.55
C LEU A 225 14.71 -10.37 -7.02
N GLY A 226 14.12 -9.54 -7.87
CA GLY A 226 14.44 -9.45 -9.29
C GLY A 226 14.76 -8.01 -9.66
N ALA A 227 15.79 -7.82 -10.47
CA ALA A 227 16.13 -6.56 -11.09
C ALA A 227 16.55 -6.78 -12.54
N SER A 228 16.16 -5.90 -13.44
CA SER A 228 16.52 -5.99 -14.84
C SER A 228 18.04 -5.92 -15.03
N SER A 229 18.55 -6.43 -16.16
CA SER A 229 19.97 -6.42 -16.52
C SER A 229 20.61 -5.02 -16.47
N ASP A 230 19.81 -3.97 -16.60
CA ASP A 230 20.27 -2.58 -16.47
C ASP A 230 20.73 -2.23 -15.07
N PHE A 231 20.24 -2.93 -14.03
CA PHE A 231 20.52 -2.62 -12.62
C PHE A 231 21.16 -3.80 -11.87
N LYS A 232 20.90 -5.03 -12.27
CA LYS A 232 21.38 -6.23 -11.58
C LYS A 232 22.91 -6.24 -11.43
N GLY A 233 23.37 -6.25 -10.16
CA GLY A 233 24.80 -6.23 -9.82
C GLY A 233 25.48 -4.87 -9.96
N LYS A 234 24.75 -3.75 -10.07
CA LYS A 234 25.32 -2.42 -10.30
C LYS A 234 25.35 -1.52 -9.06
N HIS A 235 24.65 -1.90 -8.01
CA HIS A 235 24.58 -1.12 -6.76
C HIS A 235 25.15 -1.90 -5.57
N ALA A 236 25.16 -1.28 -4.40
CA ALA A 236 25.79 -1.83 -3.20
C ALA A 236 25.17 -3.16 -2.72
N THR A 237 23.89 -3.36 -2.98
CA THR A 237 23.14 -4.58 -2.57
C THR A 237 22.15 -5.00 -3.66
N PRO A 238 21.73 -6.28 -3.70
CA PRO A 238 20.63 -6.71 -4.57
C PRO A 238 19.33 -5.96 -4.31
N PHE A 239 19.10 -5.53 -3.05
CA PHE A 239 17.96 -4.68 -2.71
C PHE A 239 18.06 -3.30 -3.39
N ALA A 240 19.24 -2.68 -3.39
CA ALA A 240 19.45 -1.39 -4.05
C ALA A 240 19.32 -1.48 -5.59
N ASP A 241 19.72 -2.60 -6.21
CA ASP A 241 19.47 -2.87 -7.63
C ASP A 241 17.97 -2.89 -7.94
N THR A 242 17.21 -3.59 -7.10
CA THR A 242 15.74 -3.68 -7.23
C THR A 242 15.07 -2.33 -7.00
N MET A 243 15.55 -1.54 -6.05
CA MET A 243 15.05 -0.18 -5.78
C MET A 243 15.29 0.76 -6.96
N ALA A 244 16.45 0.67 -7.63
CA ALA A 244 16.74 1.42 -8.85
C ALA A 244 15.79 1.07 -10.00
N ASP A 245 15.43 -0.21 -10.14
CA ASP A 245 14.49 -0.66 -11.19
C ASP A 245 13.05 -0.19 -10.88
N ILE A 246 12.63 -0.20 -9.62
CA ILE A 246 11.34 0.38 -9.18
C ILE A 246 11.32 1.90 -9.46
N ASP A 247 12.37 2.61 -9.09
CA ASP A 247 12.48 4.05 -9.32
C ASP A 247 12.41 4.41 -10.82
N ARG A 248 13.05 3.59 -11.68
CA ARG A 248 12.92 3.73 -13.13
C ARG A 248 11.47 3.52 -13.58
N ALA A 249 10.78 2.51 -13.06
CA ALA A 249 9.37 2.27 -13.40
C ALA A 249 8.47 3.45 -13.00
N VAL A 250 8.70 4.04 -11.81
CA VAL A 250 8.02 5.26 -11.37
C VAL A 250 8.36 6.44 -12.31
N GLY A 251 9.63 6.62 -12.65
CA GLY A 251 10.08 7.64 -13.60
C GLY A 251 9.40 7.52 -14.97
N ALA A 252 9.21 6.30 -15.45
CA ALA A 252 8.52 5.99 -16.70
C ALA A 252 7.02 6.36 -16.64
N VAL A 253 6.34 6.07 -15.53
CA VAL A 253 4.95 6.50 -15.29
C VAL A 253 4.85 8.01 -15.30
N LEU A 254 5.70 8.72 -14.54
CA LEU A 254 5.70 10.17 -14.50
C LEU A 254 6.00 10.80 -15.88
N LYS A 255 6.88 10.17 -16.66
CA LYS A 255 7.15 10.59 -18.05
C LYS A 255 5.92 10.40 -18.93
N ALA A 256 5.22 9.26 -18.82
CA ALA A 256 4.02 9.01 -19.63
C ALA A 256 2.92 10.05 -19.37
N LEU A 257 2.74 10.48 -18.11
CA LEU A 257 1.80 11.53 -17.75
C LEU A 257 2.16 12.88 -18.41
N ARG A 258 3.45 13.23 -18.43
CA ARG A 258 3.94 14.45 -19.13
C ARG A 258 3.79 14.35 -20.64
N ASP A 259 4.21 13.24 -21.24
CA ASP A 259 4.14 13.01 -22.69
C ASP A 259 2.69 13.12 -23.23
N LYS A 260 1.70 12.85 -22.35
CA LYS A 260 0.28 12.95 -22.65
C LYS A 260 -0.39 14.26 -22.19
N ASP A 261 0.38 15.19 -21.62
CA ASP A 261 -0.10 16.48 -21.09
C ASP A 261 -1.24 16.33 -20.05
N VAL A 262 -1.22 15.23 -19.27
CA VAL A 262 -2.22 14.97 -18.21
C VAL A 262 -1.64 15.03 -16.79
N GLU A 263 -0.35 15.30 -16.63
CA GLU A 263 0.31 15.34 -15.31
C GLU A 263 -0.35 16.36 -14.38
N LYS A 264 -0.74 17.53 -14.88
CA LYS A 264 -1.38 18.61 -14.10
C LYS A 264 -2.76 18.21 -13.53
N ASP A 265 -3.44 17.29 -14.21
CA ASP A 265 -4.77 16.82 -13.87
C ASP A 265 -4.72 15.41 -13.23
N THR A 266 -3.57 15.00 -12.69
CA THR A 266 -3.36 13.67 -12.14
C THR A 266 -2.91 13.72 -10.69
N VAL A 267 -3.58 12.95 -9.82
CA VAL A 267 -3.11 12.61 -8.48
C VAL A 267 -2.16 11.42 -8.60
N VAL A 268 -0.92 11.58 -8.19
CA VAL A 268 0.07 10.50 -8.13
C VAL A 268 0.39 10.20 -6.67
N ILE A 269 0.17 8.95 -6.27
CA ILE A 269 0.42 8.43 -4.92
C ILE A 269 1.49 7.36 -5.00
N PHE A 270 2.49 7.41 -4.11
CA PHE A 270 3.47 6.36 -3.91
C PHE A 270 3.45 5.91 -2.46
N THR A 271 3.37 4.59 -2.19
CA THR A 271 3.36 4.01 -0.84
C THR A 271 3.88 2.57 -0.85
N SER A 272 3.89 1.92 0.33
CA SER A 272 4.16 0.49 0.52
C SER A 272 2.98 -0.22 1.18
N ASP A 273 2.86 -1.53 1.01
CA ASP A 273 1.79 -2.33 1.63
C ASP A 273 2.08 -2.69 3.09
N ASN A 274 3.33 -2.83 3.49
CA ASN A 274 3.79 -3.01 4.87
C ASN A 274 5.28 -2.66 4.99
N GLY A 275 5.80 -2.70 6.20
CA GLY A 275 7.22 -2.50 6.47
C GLY A 275 8.11 -3.62 5.93
N PRO A 276 9.44 -3.48 6.01
CA PRO A 276 10.40 -4.36 5.36
C PRO A 276 10.48 -5.74 6.02
N TRP A 277 10.76 -6.75 5.21
CA TRP A 277 11.02 -8.11 5.70
C TRP A 277 12.50 -8.27 6.02
N LEU A 278 12.88 -8.00 7.25
CA LEU A 278 14.25 -7.72 7.69
C LEU A 278 15.21 -8.92 7.72
N ASN A 279 14.73 -10.15 7.63
CA ASN A 279 15.57 -11.34 7.87
C ASN A 279 16.21 -11.96 6.62
N PHE A 280 16.42 -11.18 5.55
CA PHE A 280 17.01 -11.67 4.29
C PHE A 280 18.40 -11.10 3.98
N GLY A 281 19.15 -10.63 5.00
CA GLY A 281 20.48 -10.08 4.83
C GLY A 281 20.49 -8.89 3.87
N ARG A 282 21.37 -8.90 2.85
CA ARG A 282 21.49 -7.83 1.84
C ARG A 282 20.28 -7.73 0.88
N HIS A 283 19.31 -8.66 0.98
CA HIS A 283 18.04 -8.61 0.26
C HIS A 283 16.92 -7.95 1.07
N ALA A 284 17.20 -7.47 2.26
CA ALA A 284 16.23 -6.80 3.11
C ALA A 284 16.28 -5.28 2.96
N GLY A 285 15.11 -4.64 3.12
CA GLY A 285 14.99 -3.20 3.27
C GLY A 285 15.29 -2.72 4.69
N SER A 286 14.91 -1.47 5.00
CA SER A 286 15.18 -0.79 6.26
C SER A 286 13.95 -0.10 6.83
N ALA A 287 13.63 -0.39 8.09
CA ALA A 287 12.61 0.35 8.83
C ALA A 287 13.13 1.71 9.38
N GLY A 288 14.42 1.99 9.23
CA GLY A 288 15.06 3.21 9.77
C GLY A 288 15.09 3.20 11.30
N PRO A 289 14.56 4.26 11.95
CA PRO A 289 14.58 4.36 13.40
C PRO A 289 13.54 3.46 14.10
N PHE A 290 12.65 2.84 13.33
CA PHE A 290 11.50 2.11 13.86
C PHE A 290 11.87 0.68 14.26
N ARG A 291 11.26 0.23 15.34
CA ARG A 291 11.44 -1.13 15.85
C ARG A 291 10.76 -2.16 14.97
N GLU A 292 11.43 -3.32 14.81
CA GLU A 292 10.95 -4.51 14.10
C GLU A 292 10.62 -4.25 12.60
N GLY A 293 9.78 -5.08 11.99
CA GLY A 293 9.44 -5.05 10.57
C GLY A 293 8.20 -5.86 10.26
N LYS A 294 8.07 -6.32 9.01
CA LYS A 294 6.94 -7.12 8.49
C LYS A 294 6.49 -8.21 9.45
N GLY A 295 5.18 -8.32 9.66
CA GLY A 295 4.59 -9.31 10.55
C GLY A 295 4.59 -8.89 12.02
N THR A 296 4.77 -7.60 12.32
CA THR A 296 4.68 -7.04 13.68
C THR A 296 3.84 -5.77 13.72
N THR A 297 3.34 -5.44 14.90
CA THR A 297 2.57 -4.22 15.16
C THR A 297 3.43 -3.07 15.71
N PHE A 298 4.74 -3.26 15.79
CA PHE A 298 5.69 -2.17 16.03
C PHE A 298 5.75 -1.22 14.83
N GLU A 299 6.23 -0.01 15.05
CA GLU A 299 6.26 1.03 14.00
C GLU A 299 6.95 0.54 12.72
N GLY A 300 8.05 -0.22 12.84
CA GLY A 300 8.76 -0.76 11.68
C GLY A 300 7.96 -1.75 10.82
N GLY A 301 6.93 -2.39 11.39
CA GLY A 301 6.07 -3.30 10.64
C GLY A 301 4.97 -2.63 9.83
N VAL A 302 4.47 -1.48 10.28
CA VAL A 302 3.25 -0.85 9.74
C VAL A 302 3.42 0.60 9.31
N ARG A 303 4.42 1.32 9.79
CA ARG A 303 4.69 2.70 9.36
C ARG A 303 5.48 2.66 8.05
N VAL A 304 4.88 3.20 6.99
CA VAL A 304 5.37 3.05 5.61
C VAL A 304 5.54 4.42 4.94
N PRO A 305 6.38 4.55 3.90
CA PRO A 305 6.45 5.79 3.14
C PRO A 305 5.13 6.07 2.44
N CYS A 306 4.74 7.35 2.39
CA CYS A 306 3.63 7.82 1.57
C CYS A 306 3.95 9.21 1.02
N ILE A 307 3.82 9.35 -0.30
CA ILE A 307 4.07 10.58 -1.04
C ILE A 307 2.87 10.83 -1.95
N ILE A 308 2.32 12.06 -1.94
CA ILE A 308 1.19 12.43 -2.79
C ILE A 308 1.53 13.70 -3.55
N LYS A 309 1.54 13.63 -4.87
CA LYS A 309 1.63 14.77 -5.77
C LYS A 309 0.27 15.01 -6.41
N TRP A 310 -0.21 16.24 -6.34
CA TRP A 310 -1.41 16.69 -7.05
C TRP A 310 -1.24 18.15 -7.43
N PRO A 311 -0.78 18.45 -8.65
CA PRO A 311 -0.53 19.81 -9.07
C PRO A 311 -1.79 20.69 -8.95
N GLY A 312 -1.62 21.92 -8.47
CA GLY A 312 -2.72 22.87 -8.25
C GLY A 312 -3.50 22.66 -6.94
N VAL A 313 -3.38 21.50 -6.27
CA VAL A 313 -4.05 21.20 -4.99
C VAL A 313 -3.04 21.03 -3.87
N VAL A 314 -2.03 20.19 -4.05
CA VAL A 314 -0.97 19.96 -3.08
C VAL A 314 0.20 20.90 -3.37
N LYS A 315 0.59 21.74 -2.39
CA LYS A 315 1.79 22.58 -2.51
C LYS A 315 3.04 21.70 -2.52
N PRO A 316 3.97 21.93 -3.47
CA PRO A 316 5.24 21.20 -3.54
C PRO A 316 6.07 21.32 -2.26
N GLY A 317 6.86 20.27 -1.97
CA GLY A 317 7.85 20.27 -0.89
C GLY A 317 7.28 20.22 0.54
N ARG A 318 5.99 19.93 0.70
CA ARG A 318 5.38 19.80 2.04
C ARG A 318 5.75 18.48 2.69
N THR A 319 5.86 18.53 4.02
CA THR A 319 5.95 17.35 4.89
C THR A 319 4.86 17.46 5.95
N THR A 320 4.27 16.34 6.34
CA THR A 320 3.28 16.28 7.41
C THR A 320 3.52 15.06 8.30
N ASP A 321 3.27 15.21 9.59
CA ASP A 321 3.23 14.16 10.60
C ASP A 321 1.80 13.74 10.97
N ALA A 322 0.80 14.32 10.30
CA ALA A 322 -0.60 13.98 10.50
C ALA A 322 -0.81 12.47 10.30
N LEU A 323 -1.53 11.87 11.25
CA LEU A 323 -1.82 10.43 11.26
C LEU A 323 -2.77 10.07 10.12
N ALA A 324 -2.33 9.23 9.20
CA ALA A 324 -3.16 8.70 8.11
C ALA A 324 -2.81 7.22 7.84
N ALA A 325 -3.72 6.52 7.18
CA ALA A 325 -3.56 5.11 6.89
C ALA A 325 -4.08 4.74 5.49
N ASN A 326 -3.68 3.59 4.98
CA ASN A 326 -4.06 3.13 3.64
C ASN A 326 -5.58 2.91 3.46
N ILE A 327 -6.35 2.66 4.53
CA ILE A 327 -7.82 2.65 4.50
C ILE A 327 -8.43 4.01 4.17
N ASP A 328 -7.69 5.09 4.37
CA ASP A 328 -8.15 6.46 4.15
C ASP A 328 -8.12 6.86 2.66
N PHE A 329 -7.44 6.10 1.81
CA PHE A 329 -7.43 6.37 0.37
C PHE A 329 -8.82 6.24 -0.26
N VAL A 330 -9.64 5.25 0.15
CA VAL A 330 -10.97 5.07 -0.43
C VAL A 330 -11.84 6.33 -0.26
N PRO A 331 -12.11 6.83 0.96
CA PRO A 331 -12.93 8.03 1.11
C PRO A 331 -12.27 9.29 0.54
N THR A 332 -10.93 9.41 0.62
CA THR A 332 -10.20 10.57 0.08
C THR A 332 -10.31 10.65 -1.45
N LEU A 333 -10.07 9.55 -2.13
CA LEU A 333 -10.14 9.51 -3.60
C LEU A 333 -11.58 9.62 -4.10
N LEU A 334 -12.56 9.03 -3.41
CA LEU A 334 -13.96 9.22 -3.78
C LEU A 334 -14.39 10.68 -3.66
N GLU A 335 -14.01 11.37 -2.60
CA GLU A 335 -14.29 12.79 -2.43
C GLU A 335 -13.57 13.63 -3.50
N ALA A 336 -12.31 13.33 -3.80
CA ALA A 336 -11.53 14.02 -4.83
C ALA A 336 -12.07 13.81 -6.25
N CYS A 337 -12.59 12.61 -6.52
CA CYS A 337 -13.04 12.16 -7.83
C CYS A 337 -14.57 12.30 -8.06
N GLY A 338 -15.30 12.88 -7.10
CA GLY A 338 -16.77 13.00 -7.21
C GLY A 338 -17.49 11.65 -7.16
N GLY A 339 -16.90 10.63 -6.55
CA GLY A 339 -17.49 9.32 -6.39
C GLY A 339 -18.53 9.27 -5.26
N THR A 340 -19.39 8.26 -5.31
CA THR A 340 -20.41 8.03 -4.27
C THR A 340 -19.84 7.23 -3.11
N LYS A 341 -20.38 7.47 -1.90
CA LYS A 341 -19.99 6.69 -0.72
C LYS A 341 -20.28 5.20 -0.93
N PRO A 342 -19.42 4.30 -0.41
CA PRO A 342 -19.69 2.87 -0.43
C PRO A 342 -21.02 2.53 0.25
N LYS A 343 -21.70 1.47 -0.23
CA LYS A 343 -22.94 0.95 0.39
C LYS A 343 -22.71 0.46 1.81
N ASN A 344 -21.62 -0.26 2.01
CA ASN A 344 -21.20 -0.76 3.31
C ASN A 344 -20.40 0.30 4.07
N ALA A 345 -20.53 0.31 5.40
CA ALA A 345 -19.69 1.17 6.24
C ALA A 345 -18.20 0.81 6.08
N ILE A 346 -17.38 1.83 6.00
CA ILE A 346 -15.91 1.74 5.93
C ILE A 346 -15.27 2.36 7.18
N ASP A 347 -14.01 2.02 7.43
CA ASP A 347 -13.23 2.52 8.58
C ASP A 347 -12.34 3.71 8.21
N GLY A 348 -12.14 3.93 6.90
CA GLY A 348 -11.35 5.03 6.37
C GLY A 348 -12.00 6.39 6.63
N ARG A 349 -11.16 7.41 6.77
CA ARG A 349 -11.53 8.83 6.87
C ARG A 349 -10.85 9.62 5.79
N SER A 350 -11.56 10.55 5.14
CA SER A 350 -10.95 11.39 4.11
C SER A 350 -9.95 12.36 4.72
N PHE A 351 -8.74 12.38 4.16
CA PHE A 351 -7.75 13.41 4.44
C PHE A 351 -7.63 14.43 3.28
N LEU A 352 -8.64 14.55 2.43
CA LEU A 352 -8.64 15.55 1.36
C LEU A 352 -8.45 17.00 1.87
N PRO A 353 -9.01 17.42 3.03
CA PRO A 353 -8.72 18.73 3.60
C PRO A 353 -7.21 18.94 3.86
N LEU A 354 -6.50 17.92 4.38
CA LEU A 354 -5.05 17.98 4.59
C LEU A 354 -4.30 18.18 3.25
N LEU A 355 -4.71 17.54 2.17
CA LEU A 355 -4.12 17.73 0.83
C LEU A 355 -4.32 19.17 0.36
N LYS A 356 -5.47 19.78 0.66
CA LYS A 356 -5.79 21.19 0.33
C LYS A 356 -5.11 22.21 1.23
N GLY A 357 -4.45 21.80 2.30
CA GLY A 357 -3.62 22.69 3.12
C GLY A 357 -3.97 22.74 4.60
N ASP A 358 -4.97 22.02 5.06
CA ASP A 358 -5.27 21.87 6.48
C ASP A 358 -4.10 21.16 7.19
N LYS A 359 -4.08 21.24 8.51
CA LYS A 359 -3.02 20.63 9.33
C LYS A 359 -3.37 19.22 9.78
N ASP A 360 -4.66 18.91 9.87
CA ASP A 360 -5.17 17.64 10.40
C ASP A 360 -5.71 16.73 9.29
N SER A 361 -5.47 15.43 9.43
CA SER A 361 -6.00 14.38 8.56
C SER A 361 -7.43 13.96 8.92
N GLY A 362 -7.99 14.43 10.03
CA GLY A 362 -9.25 13.96 10.59
C GLY A 362 -9.17 12.57 11.24
N ARG A 363 -8.00 11.95 11.33
CA ARG A 363 -7.76 10.68 12.03
C ARG A 363 -7.05 10.94 13.36
N GLU A 364 -7.76 10.74 14.47
CA GLU A 364 -7.22 10.95 15.83
C GLU A 364 -6.54 9.71 16.39
N ALA A 365 -6.98 8.50 15.96
CA ALA A 365 -6.50 7.23 16.50
C ALA A 365 -6.28 6.18 15.40
N PHE A 366 -5.41 5.23 15.69
CA PHE A 366 -5.12 4.08 14.84
C PHE A 366 -5.03 2.81 15.67
N THR A 367 -5.61 1.71 15.17
CA THR A 367 -5.61 0.40 15.82
C THR A 367 -4.71 -0.57 15.07
N TYR A 368 -3.85 -1.24 15.81
CA TYR A 368 -2.86 -2.16 15.26
C TYR A 368 -3.32 -3.60 15.48
N PHE A 369 -3.58 -4.29 14.38
CA PHE A 369 -3.96 -5.70 14.41
C PHE A 369 -2.87 -6.57 13.80
N TYR A 370 -2.66 -7.75 14.38
CA TYR A 370 -2.00 -8.85 13.72
C TYR A 370 -2.89 -10.09 13.76
N GLY A 371 -3.19 -10.65 12.59
CA GLY A 371 -4.31 -11.59 12.53
C GLY A 371 -5.60 -10.92 13.01
N ASP A 372 -6.40 -11.63 13.78
CA ASP A 372 -7.60 -11.08 14.42
C ASP A 372 -7.35 -10.43 15.78
N LYS A 373 -6.10 -10.42 16.24
CA LYS A 373 -5.75 -9.87 17.55
C LYS A 373 -5.47 -8.38 17.45
N LEU A 374 -6.16 -7.60 18.28
CA LEU A 374 -5.80 -6.20 18.53
C LEU A 374 -4.59 -6.19 19.46
N GLU A 375 -3.46 -5.71 18.99
CA GLU A 375 -2.18 -5.75 19.71
C GLU A 375 -1.73 -4.40 20.22
N ALA A 376 -2.14 -3.30 19.56
CA ALA A 376 -1.83 -1.96 20.05
C ALA A 376 -2.87 -0.94 19.58
N VAL A 377 -2.88 0.21 20.23
CA VAL A 377 -3.66 1.40 19.83
C VAL A 377 -2.78 2.64 19.97
N ARG A 378 -2.93 3.58 19.01
CA ARG A 378 -2.29 4.90 19.04
C ARG A 378 -3.34 5.99 19.08
N GLN A 379 -3.11 7.01 19.93
CA GLN A 379 -3.82 8.29 19.89
C GLN A 379 -2.82 9.42 20.11
N GLY A 380 -2.78 10.34 19.18
CA GLY A 380 -1.77 11.40 19.19
C GLY A 380 -0.34 10.81 19.19
N ARG A 381 0.48 11.22 20.17
CA ARG A 381 1.84 10.74 20.38
C ARG A 381 1.94 9.38 21.10
N TRP A 382 0.88 8.98 21.81
CA TRP A 382 0.89 7.80 22.68
C TRP A 382 0.50 6.53 21.94
N LYS A 383 1.31 5.48 22.09
CA LYS A 383 1.02 4.14 21.60
C LYS A 383 1.06 3.14 22.75
N LEU A 384 -0.07 2.46 22.99
CA LEU A 384 -0.21 1.42 23.99
C LEU A 384 -0.20 0.04 23.33
N HIS A 385 0.78 -0.79 23.67
CA HIS A 385 0.73 -2.21 23.37
C HIS A 385 -0.04 -2.96 24.45
N LEU A 386 -0.96 -3.81 24.00
CA LEU A 386 -1.62 -4.80 24.83
C LEU A 386 -0.74 -6.05 24.90
N PRO A 387 -0.82 -6.90 25.98
CA PRO A 387 0.03 -8.09 26.09
C PRO A 387 -0.10 -9.03 24.89
N HIS A 388 1.03 -9.30 24.20
CA HIS A 388 1.04 -10.22 23.06
C HIS A 388 2.43 -10.81 22.78
N ALA A 389 2.45 -11.95 22.09
CA ALA A 389 3.65 -12.53 21.51
C ALA A 389 3.87 -11.98 20.10
N TYR A 390 5.11 -11.76 19.71
CA TYR A 390 5.47 -11.23 18.38
C TYR A 390 6.75 -11.87 17.86
N ARG A 391 6.90 -11.88 16.53
CA ARG A 391 8.17 -12.18 15.87
C ARG A 391 9.15 -11.04 16.12
N SER A 392 10.38 -11.35 16.55
CA SER A 392 11.42 -10.35 16.70
C SER A 392 12.56 -10.60 15.72
N TYR A 393 13.02 -9.51 15.12
CA TYR A 393 14.18 -9.45 14.24
C TYR A 393 15.47 -9.10 15.02
N VAL A 394 15.35 -8.82 16.31
CA VAL A 394 16.52 -8.56 17.19
C VAL A 394 17.23 -9.87 17.49
N ASP A 395 18.56 -9.86 17.37
CA ASP A 395 19.45 -11.03 17.63
C ASP A 395 19.11 -12.25 16.72
N MET A 396 18.67 -12.02 15.50
CA MET A 396 18.42 -13.09 14.52
C MET A 396 19.66 -13.96 14.31
N ILE A 397 19.45 -15.26 14.16
CA ILE A 397 20.52 -16.17 13.73
C ILE A 397 20.68 -16.03 12.22
N PRO A 398 21.83 -15.53 11.73
CA PRO A 398 22.03 -15.29 10.31
C PRO A 398 21.82 -16.53 9.47
N ALA A 399 21.28 -16.35 8.27
CA ALA A 399 21.20 -17.40 7.28
C ALA A 399 22.61 -17.76 6.74
N LYS A 400 22.73 -18.92 6.11
CA LYS A 400 24.00 -19.38 5.51
C LYS A 400 24.47 -18.52 4.33
N GLN A 401 23.55 -17.81 3.68
CA GLN A 401 23.83 -16.88 2.58
C GLN A 401 22.76 -15.80 2.47
N ASP A 402 23.08 -14.69 1.81
CA ASP A 402 22.14 -13.62 1.50
C ASP A 402 20.96 -14.12 0.67
N GLY A 403 19.78 -13.51 0.89
CA GLY A 403 18.55 -13.89 0.21
C GLY A 403 17.86 -15.13 0.78
N LEU A 404 18.49 -15.82 1.75
CA LEU A 404 17.81 -16.82 2.57
C LEU A 404 17.35 -16.21 3.89
N PRO A 405 16.24 -16.71 4.45
CA PRO A 405 15.70 -16.16 5.69
C PRO A 405 16.56 -16.53 6.90
N ALA A 406 17.05 -15.54 7.63
CA ALA A 406 17.58 -15.70 8.98
C ALA A 406 16.49 -16.18 9.93
N THR A 407 16.87 -16.92 10.97
CA THR A 407 15.94 -17.41 12.00
C THR A 407 15.60 -16.29 12.97
N THR A 408 14.32 -15.95 13.02
CA THR A 408 13.77 -14.96 13.97
C THR A 408 13.40 -15.60 15.30
N HIS A 409 13.23 -14.78 16.33
CA HIS A 409 12.82 -15.24 17.66
C HIS A 409 11.34 -14.90 17.92
N GLN A 410 10.69 -15.68 18.77
CA GLN A 410 9.42 -15.29 19.37
C GLN A 410 9.71 -14.58 20.70
N ARG A 411 9.18 -13.37 20.86
CA ARG A 411 9.27 -12.56 22.08
C ARG A 411 7.87 -12.20 22.55
N GLN A 412 7.79 -11.69 23.77
CA GLN A 412 6.54 -11.19 24.36
C GLN A 412 6.74 -9.76 24.80
N ILE A 413 5.68 -8.96 24.67
CA ILE A 413 5.57 -7.64 25.28
C ILE A 413 4.39 -7.65 26.26
N GLY A 414 4.57 -7.00 27.40
CA GLY A 414 3.49 -6.75 28.36
C GLY A 414 2.61 -5.58 27.96
N LEU A 415 1.81 -5.09 28.90
CA LEU A 415 1.11 -3.81 28.74
C LEU A 415 2.17 -2.71 28.81
N SER A 416 2.45 -2.05 27.69
CA SER A 416 3.56 -1.10 27.55
C SER A 416 3.12 0.14 26.78
N LEU A 417 3.47 1.32 27.30
CA LEU A 417 3.16 2.63 26.72
C LEU A 417 4.42 3.29 26.17
N PHE A 418 4.35 3.76 24.92
CA PHE A 418 5.44 4.48 24.26
C PHE A 418 4.99 5.88 23.82
N ASP A 419 5.91 6.84 23.98
CA ASP A 419 5.77 8.20 23.47
C ASP A 419 6.50 8.29 22.13
N LEU A 420 5.77 8.18 21.02
CA LEU A 420 6.37 8.13 19.68
C LEU A 420 7.03 9.44 19.22
N ASP A 421 6.78 10.56 19.89
CA ASP A 421 7.47 11.83 19.59
C ASP A 421 8.88 11.83 20.19
N ALA A 422 9.04 11.23 21.38
CA ALA A 422 10.31 11.14 22.09
C ALA A 422 11.08 9.85 21.78
N ASP A 423 10.37 8.76 21.50
CA ASP A 423 10.90 7.40 21.31
C ASP A 423 10.20 6.69 20.15
N GLN A 424 10.60 7.01 18.93
CA GLN A 424 10.07 6.37 17.72
C GLN A 424 10.46 4.88 17.60
N GLY A 425 11.50 4.47 18.35
CA GLY A 425 12.02 3.10 18.40
C GLY A 425 11.28 2.18 19.35
N GLU A 426 10.30 2.68 20.12
CA GLU A 426 9.52 1.91 21.10
C GLU A 426 10.42 1.12 22.07
N THR A 427 11.41 1.81 22.65
CA THR A 427 12.46 1.23 23.53
C THR A 427 12.27 1.56 25.00
N ASN A 428 11.55 2.66 25.31
CA ASN A 428 11.36 3.16 26.66
C ASN A 428 9.89 3.08 27.07
N ASP A 429 9.53 2.06 27.84
CA ASP A 429 8.17 1.90 28.37
C ASP A 429 7.91 2.89 29.51
N VAL A 430 6.96 3.79 29.29
CA VAL A 430 6.56 4.84 30.25
C VAL A 430 5.20 4.58 30.90
N ALA A 431 4.66 3.37 30.80
CA ALA A 431 3.33 3.03 31.34
C ALA A 431 3.18 3.33 32.83
N ALA A 432 4.22 3.06 33.63
CA ALA A 432 4.19 3.33 35.06
C ALA A 432 4.14 4.84 35.41
N ALA A 433 4.66 5.69 34.54
CA ALA A 433 4.66 7.14 34.71
C ALA A 433 3.36 7.81 34.24
N HIS A 434 2.55 7.14 33.42
CA HIS A 434 1.33 7.69 32.79
C HIS A 434 0.13 6.73 32.89
N PRO A 435 -0.28 6.33 34.15
CA PRO A 435 -1.36 5.36 34.33
C PRO A 435 -2.72 5.84 33.80
N GLU A 436 -2.96 7.15 33.79
CA GLU A 436 -4.17 7.77 33.21
C GLU A 436 -4.24 7.58 31.70
N VAL A 437 -3.12 7.77 30.98
CA VAL A 437 -3.04 7.55 29.53
C VAL A 437 -3.23 6.06 29.20
N VAL A 438 -2.62 5.18 29.99
CA VAL A 438 -2.81 3.74 29.83
C VAL A 438 -4.27 3.35 29.92
N LYS A 439 -5.00 3.86 30.95
CA LYS A 439 -6.43 3.60 31.13
C LYS A 439 -7.26 4.11 29.95
N GLU A 440 -7.02 5.35 29.51
CA GLU A 440 -7.73 5.95 28.37
C GLU A 440 -7.55 5.14 27.09
N LEU A 441 -6.30 4.71 26.80
CA LEU A 441 -6.01 3.92 25.61
C LEU A 441 -6.53 2.48 25.70
N GLN A 442 -6.63 1.89 26.90
CA GLN A 442 -7.31 0.61 27.08
C GLN A 442 -8.82 0.71 26.78
N GLU A 443 -9.47 1.77 27.24
CA GLU A 443 -10.89 2.04 26.95
C GLU A 443 -11.11 2.27 25.44
N LEU A 444 -10.21 3.03 24.81
CA LEU A 444 -10.22 3.23 23.35
C LEU A 444 -10.06 1.89 22.61
N ALA A 445 -9.09 1.06 22.98
CA ALA A 445 -8.87 -0.25 22.39
C ALA A 445 -10.12 -1.16 22.49
N ALA A 446 -10.76 -1.19 23.65
CA ALA A 446 -11.99 -1.95 23.86
C ALA A 446 -13.16 -1.44 22.99
N SER A 447 -13.31 -0.11 22.89
CA SER A 447 -14.32 0.53 22.05
C SER A 447 -14.13 0.23 20.57
N GLU A 448 -12.89 0.39 20.05
CA GLU A 448 -12.57 0.14 18.65
C GLU A 448 -12.74 -1.36 18.30
N ARG A 449 -12.35 -2.26 19.20
CA ARG A 449 -12.59 -3.69 19.03
C ARG A 449 -14.08 -4.01 18.93
N LYS A 450 -14.91 -3.45 19.82
CA LYS A 450 -16.37 -3.63 19.81
C LYS A 450 -17.00 -3.11 18.50
N LYS A 451 -16.57 -1.94 18.02
CA LYS A 451 -17.06 -1.36 16.74
C LYS A 451 -16.69 -2.25 15.54
N LEU A 452 -15.48 -2.81 15.54
CA LEU A 452 -15.03 -3.68 14.47
C LEU A 452 -15.82 -4.99 14.48
N ASP A 453 -15.99 -5.63 15.65
CA ASP A 453 -16.70 -6.90 15.78
C ASP A 453 -18.20 -6.78 15.43
N ALA A 454 -18.84 -5.67 15.77
CA ALA A 454 -20.24 -5.41 15.41
C ALA A 454 -20.47 -5.23 13.90
N GLY A 455 -19.42 -4.89 13.15
CA GLY A 455 -19.48 -4.65 11.69
C GLY A 455 -18.78 -5.71 10.86
N LYS A 456 -18.49 -6.90 11.41
CA LYS A 456 -17.86 -8.00 10.64
C LYS A 456 -18.74 -8.48 9.49
N ARG A 457 -18.11 -8.74 8.36
CA ARG A 457 -18.74 -9.24 7.14
C ARG A 457 -18.02 -10.51 6.65
N PRO A 458 -18.71 -11.41 5.95
CA PRO A 458 -18.12 -12.67 5.53
C PRO A 458 -17.02 -12.48 4.49
N VAL A 459 -15.96 -13.27 4.60
CA VAL A 459 -14.96 -13.43 3.54
C VAL A 459 -15.59 -14.06 2.31
N GLY A 460 -15.11 -13.70 1.11
CA GLY A 460 -15.49 -14.38 -0.13
C GLY A 460 -15.05 -15.85 -0.09
N ARG A 461 -15.95 -16.76 -0.48
CA ARG A 461 -15.70 -18.23 -0.53
C ARG A 461 -16.01 -18.76 -1.91
N LEU A 462 -15.30 -19.83 -2.35
CA LEU A 462 -15.63 -20.61 -3.55
C LEU A 462 -16.93 -21.36 -3.40
#